data_ecabce05061bf8daf2ac0813b0bfbe5d
#
_entry.id   ecabce05061bf8daf2ac0813b0bfbe5d
#
_cell.length_a   1.000
_cell.length_b   1.000
_cell.length_c   1.000
_cell.angle_alpha   90.00
_cell.angle_beta   90.00
_cell.angle_gamma   90.00
#
_symmetry.space_group_name_H-M   'P 1'
#
loop_
_entity.id
_entity.type
_entity.pdbx_description
1 polymer ?
#
loop_
_entity_poly.entity_id
_entity_poly.type
_entity_poly.pdbx_seq_one_letter_code
_entity_poly.pdbx_strand_id
1 'polypeptide(L)'
;MTVLGLPRLLTTGRGRGLLLVGAALLGGVVLVTLAAPVLAGFDPTAQRVGPRMASPGGGHWLGTDRFGRDHGSRVLYGGRQTLLLTGATMALTVAIGTGVGAAVGLAGRRLDDLGRKAIDTVVAFPAVIVILAFVGLRGPSLVTVLGGALLVWWAPFARLARSLVRAALAEPSAVTARALGASRPRLLVTEVAPRLAGPLGVLAAVETGQLVSTVAGLSFLGLGAQPPAAEWGAMLADSRASALSHPHLMLGPGIAVLVTVFALTCVGEGLRDVLDRSGQVVA
;
A
#
# COMPACT_ATOMS: atom_id res chain seq x y z
N MET A 1 40.32 4.53 0.01
CA MET A 1 39.67 4.85 -1.29
C MET A 1 38.48 5.74 -1.01
N THR A 2 38.64 7.02 -1.29
CA THR A 2 37.72 8.11 -0.97
C THR A 2 36.59 8.11 -2.01
N VAL A 3 35.40 7.69 -1.64
CA VAL A 3 34.21 7.77 -2.50
C VAL A 3 33.71 9.22 -2.45
N LEU A 4 33.73 9.85 -3.61
CA LEU A 4 33.34 11.22 -3.91
C LEU A 4 32.05 11.60 -3.18
N GLY A 5 32.17 12.54 -2.25
CA GLY A 5 31.06 13.25 -1.66
C GLY A 5 30.37 14.12 -2.69
N LEU A 6 29.26 13.66 -3.24
CA LEU A 6 28.32 14.51 -3.96
C LEU A 6 27.82 15.62 -3.02
N PRO A 7 27.82 16.88 -3.44
CA PRO A 7 27.53 17.98 -2.54
C PRO A 7 26.10 17.90 -2.01
N ARG A 8 25.95 17.85 -0.69
CA ARG A 8 24.68 17.89 0.09
C ARG A 8 23.75 19.07 -0.26
N LEU A 9 24.23 20.02 -1.07
CA LEU A 9 23.50 21.24 -1.45
C LEU A 9 22.39 21.04 -2.49
N LEU A 10 22.41 19.93 -3.27
CA LEU A 10 21.38 19.66 -4.28
C LEU A 10 20.16 18.90 -3.74
N THR A 11 20.17 18.49 -2.46
CA THR A 11 19.11 17.65 -1.89
C THR A 11 18.02 18.42 -1.13
N THR A 12 18.23 19.72 -0.84
CA THR A 12 17.37 20.49 0.08
C THR A 12 15.95 20.79 -0.39
N GLY A 13 15.68 20.71 -1.69
CA GLY A 13 14.30 20.84 -2.26
C GLY A 13 13.69 19.53 -2.74
N ARG A 14 14.51 18.49 -2.99
CA ARG A 14 14.11 17.28 -3.72
C ARG A 14 13.11 16.41 -2.95
N GLY A 15 13.33 16.18 -1.68
CA GLY A 15 12.42 15.36 -0.86
C GLY A 15 11.03 15.99 -0.70
N ARG A 16 10.97 17.32 -0.45
CA ARG A 16 9.70 18.05 -0.40
C ARG A 16 9.00 18.06 -1.75
N GLY A 17 9.75 18.21 -2.85
CA GLY A 17 9.20 18.14 -4.20
C GLY A 17 8.60 16.78 -4.50
N LEU A 18 9.31 15.68 -4.18
CA LEU A 18 8.81 14.32 -4.34
C LEU A 18 7.54 14.07 -3.52
N LEU A 19 7.54 14.51 -2.25
CA LEU A 19 6.37 14.37 -1.38
C LEU A 19 5.15 15.11 -1.94
N LEU A 20 5.34 16.35 -2.40
CA LEU A 20 4.24 17.14 -2.98
C LEU A 20 3.71 16.53 -4.29
N VAL A 21 4.60 16.10 -5.19
CA VAL A 21 4.21 15.44 -6.45
C VAL A 21 3.48 14.12 -6.14
N GLY A 22 4.04 13.28 -5.26
CA GLY A 22 3.41 12.03 -4.87
C GLY A 22 2.05 12.24 -4.20
N ALA A 23 1.95 13.19 -3.27
CA ALA A 23 0.70 13.52 -2.60
C ALA A 23 -0.36 14.10 -3.55
N ALA A 24 0.04 14.95 -4.50
CA ALA A 24 -0.87 15.49 -5.51
C ALA A 24 -1.39 14.41 -6.46
N LEU A 25 -0.51 13.53 -6.96
CA LEU A 25 -0.89 12.41 -7.81
C LEU A 25 -1.80 11.42 -7.06
N LEU A 26 -1.41 11.00 -5.86
CA LEU A 26 -2.20 10.08 -5.06
C LEU A 26 -3.55 10.68 -4.70
N GLY A 27 -3.56 11.93 -4.25
CA GLY A 27 -4.78 12.68 -3.95
C GLY A 27 -5.69 12.80 -5.17
N GLY A 28 -5.14 13.09 -6.35
CA GLY A 28 -5.89 13.11 -7.61
C GLY A 28 -6.52 11.76 -7.94
N VAL A 29 -5.74 10.68 -7.87
CA VAL A 29 -6.26 9.31 -8.12
C VAL A 29 -7.36 8.95 -7.11
N VAL A 30 -7.14 9.22 -5.81
CA VAL A 30 -8.13 8.94 -4.76
C VAL A 30 -9.40 9.75 -4.98
N LEU A 31 -9.29 11.06 -5.24
CA LEU A 31 -10.45 11.92 -5.47
C LEU A 31 -11.26 11.47 -6.69
N VAL A 32 -10.59 11.20 -7.82
CA VAL A 32 -11.25 10.75 -9.06
C VAL A 32 -11.95 9.41 -8.86
N THR A 33 -11.30 8.45 -8.19
CA THR A 33 -11.89 7.12 -7.95
C THR A 33 -13.01 7.15 -6.91
N LEU A 34 -12.91 7.98 -5.87
CA LEU A 34 -14.00 8.16 -4.91
C LEU A 34 -15.20 8.88 -5.54
N ALA A 35 -14.95 9.81 -6.48
CA ALA A 35 -15.98 10.47 -7.24
C ALA A 35 -16.56 9.61 -8.38
N ALA A 36 -16.16 8.34 -8.51
CA ALA A 36 -16.67 7.41 -9.52
C ALA A 36 -18.22 7.39 -9.63
N PRO A 37 -19.01 7.41 -8.53
CA PRO A 37 -20.47 7.42 -8.64
C PRO A 37 -21.06 8.66 -9.34
N VAL A 38 -20.29 9.76 -9.36
CA VAL A 38 -20.71 11.03 -10.00
C VAL A 38 -20.09 11.17 -11.40
N LEU A 39 -18.84 10.71 -11.57
CA LEU A 39 -18.08 10.87 -12.82
C LEU A 39 -18.36 9.76 -13.83
N ALA A 40 -18.74 8.57 -13.37
CA ALA A 40 -19.08 7.48 -14.26
C ALA A 40 -20.45 7.70 -14.90
N GLY A 41 -20.48 7.70 -16.22
CA GLY A 41 -21.73 7.84 -16.97
C GLY A 41 -22.59 6.57 -17.00
N PHE A 42 -22.01 5.42 -16.61
CA PHE A 42 -22.64 4.11 -16.72
C PHE A 42 -22.37 3.25 -15.48
N ASP A 43 -23.28 2.30 -15.19
CA ASP A 43 -23.01 1.25 -14.22
C ASP A 43 -21.82 0.39 -14.72
N PRO A 44 -20.77 0.16 -13.89
CA PRO A 44 -19.58 -0.59 -14.31
C PRO A 44 -19.85 -2.07 -14.64
N THR A 45 -21.00 -2.60 -14.26
CA THR A 45 -21.42 -3.98 -14.51
C THR A 45 -22.42 -4.11 -15.64
N ALA A 46 -23.08 -3.01 -16.05
CA ALA A 46 -24.07 -2.99 -17.11
C ALA A 46 -23.45 -3.39 -18.46
N GLN A 47 -24.00 -4.44 -19.06
CA GLN A 47 -23.56 -4.96 -20.36
C GLN A 47 -24.36 -4.34 -21.50
N ARG A 48 -23.78 -4.34 -22.72
CA ARG A 48 -24.42 -3.86 -23.93
C ARG A 48 -24.88 -2.40 -23.89
N VAL A 49 -24.15 -1.58 -23.12
CA VAL A 49 -24.38 -0.12 -23.09
C VAL A 49 -23.83 0.56 -24.36
N GLY A 50 -22.99 -0.16 -25.12
CA GLY A 50 -22.45 0.23 -26.42
C GLY A 50 -22.05 -0.97 -27.27
N PRO A 51 -21.55 -0.74 -28.50
CA PRO A 51 -20.96 -1.79 -29.32
C PRO A 51 -19.82 -2.50 -28.58
N ARG A 52 -19.62 -3.78 -28.81
CA ARG A 52 -18.51 -4.52 -28.20
C ARG A 52 -17.20 -4.09 -28.78
N MET A 53 -16.17 -3.93 -27.92
CA MET A 53 -14.80 -3.58 -28.30
C MET A 53 -14.73 -2.24 -29.07
N ALA A 54 -15.63 -1.30 -28.80
CA ALA A 54 -15.63 0.00 -29.43
C ALA A 54 -14.40 0.81 -29.01
N SER A 55 -13.82 1.53 -29.98
CA SER A 55 -12.74 2.48 -29.72
C SER A 55 -13.24 3.67 -28.89
N PRO A 56 -12.34 4.40 -28.22
CA PRO A 56 -12.66 5.65 -27.52
C PRO A 56 -13.43 6.62 -28.41
N GLY A 57 -14.56 7.14 -27.92
CA GLY A 57 -15.46 8.04 -28.66
C GLY A 57 -16.92 7.68 -28.46
N GLY A 58 -17.83 8.36 -29.15
CA GLY A 58 -19.25 7.99 -29.21
C GLY A 58 -19.97 7.88 -27.85
N GLY A 59 -19.63 8.72 -26.87
CA GLY A 59 -20.19 8.64 -25.51
C GLY A 59 -19.42 7.74 -24.54
N HIS A 60 -18.45 6.95 -25.04
CA HIS A 60 -17.58 6.06 -24.25
C HIS A 60 -16.15 6.53 -24.34
N TRP A 61 -15.69 7.40 -23.42
CA TRP A 61 -14.42 8.11 -23.50
C TRP A 61 -13.17 7.21 -23.45
N LEU A 62 -13.25 6.00 -22.87
CA LEU A 62 -12.24 4.93 -22.99
C LEU A 62 -12.73 3.72 -23.81
N GLY A 63 -13.83 3.88 -24.57
CA GLY A 63 -14.40 2.81 -25.35
C GLY A 63 -15.20 1.79 -24.51
N THR A 64 -15.46 0.61 -25.08
CA THR A 64 -16.19 -0.47 -24.43
C THR A 64 -15.42 -1.77 -24.46
N ASP A 65 -15.68 -2.64 -23.50
CA ASP A 65 -15.04 -3.95 -23.40
C ASP A 65 -15.71 -5.03 -24.27
N ARG A 66 -15.25 -6.29 -24.18
CA ARG A 66 -15.78 -7.45 -24.90
C ARG A 66 -17.27 -7.76 -24.63
N PHE A 67 -17.83 -7.24 -23.54
CA PHE A 67 -19.22 -7.38 -23.18
C PHE A 67 -20.06 -6.14 -23.51
N GLY A 68 -19.42 -5.10 -24.12
CA GLY A 68 -20.05 -3.81 -24.39
C GLY A 68 -20.29 -3.00 -23.12
N ARG A 69 -19.50 -3.22 -22.05
CA ARG A 69 -19.54 -2.41 -20.82
C ARG A 69 -18.67 -1.17 -21.01
N ASP A 70 -19.06 -0.04 -20.42
CA ASP A 70 -18.27 1.19 -20.51
C ASP A 70 -16.94 1.05 -19.78
N HIS A 71 -15.84 1.15 -20.54
CA HIS A 71 -14.51 0.91 -20.00
C HIS A 71 -14.05 2.03 -19.05
N GLY A 72 -14.42 3.28 -19.33
CA GLY A 72 -14.11 4.43 -18.49
C GLY A 72 -14.75 4.32 -17.11
N SER A 73 -16.03 4.05 -17.04
CA SER A 73 -16.74 3.80 -15.78
C SER A 73 -16.11 2.65 -15.00
N ARG A 74 -15.70 1.57 -15.68
CA ARG A 74 -15.00 0.45 -15.04
C ARG A 74 -13.63 0.82 -14.46
N VAL A 75 -12.86 1.66 -15.15
CA VAL A 75 -11.56 2.14 -14.62
C VAL A 75 -11.76 2.95 -13.33
N LEU A 76 -12.77 3.82 -13.30
CA LEU A 76 -13.10 4.63 -12.12
C LEU A 76 -13.53 3.76 -10.92
N TYR A 77 -14.51 2.88 -11.13
CA TYR A 77 -15.00 1.99 -10.07
C TYR A 77 -13.97 0.93 -9.66
N GLY A 78 -13.18 0.46 -10.62
CA GLY A 78 -12.06 -0.45 -10.36
C GLY A 78 -11.03 0.17 -9.43
N GLY A 79 -10.69 1.43 -9.66
CA GLY A 79 -9.83 2.18 -8.76
C GLY A 79 -10.42 2.34 -7.36
N ARG A 80 -11.70 2.69 -7.28
CA ARG A 80 -12.40 2.78 -5.98
C ARG A 80 -12.32 1.45 -5.23
N GLN A 81 -12.60 0.33 -5.88
CA GLN A 81 -12.52 -1.00 -5.27
C GLN A 81 -11.09 -1.35 -4.85
N THR A 82 -10.12 -1.19 -5.76
CA THR A 82 -8.71 -1.48 -5.48
C THR A 82 -8.20 -0.65 -4.29
N LEU A 83 -8.39 0.68 -4.33
CA LEU A 83 -7.84 1.57 -3.30
C LEU A 83 -8.51 1.44 -1.94
N LEU A 84 -9.85 1.30 -1.89
CA LEU A 84 -10.55 1.13 -0.61
C LEU A 84 -10.15 -0.18 0.07
N LEU A 85 -10.12 -1.29 -0.67
CA LEU A 85 -9.81 -2.60 -0.08
C LEU A 85 -8.33 -2.75 0.27
N THR A 86 -7.41 -2.30 -0.59
CA THR A 86 -5.97 -2.32 -0.27
C THR A 86 -5.65 -1.34 0.86
N GLY A 87 -6.26 -0.14 0.86
CA GLY A 87 -6.11 0.84 1.93
C GLY A 87 -6.62 0.34 3.27
N ALA A 88 -7.81 -0.27 3.32
CA ALA A 88 -8.35 -0.88 4.53
C ALA A 88 -7.46 -2.04 5.04
N THR A 89 -7.00 -2.91 4.13
CA THR A 89 -6.08 -3.99 4.48
C THR A 89 -4.77 -3.45 5.03
N MET A 90 -4.21 -2.40 4.42
CA MET A 90 -2.98 -1.78 4.91
C MET A 90 -3.18 -1.13 6.28
N ALA A 91 -4.29 -0.41 6.50
CA ALA A 91 -4.60 0.17 7.81
C ALA A 91 -4.67 -0.89 8.92
N LEU A 92 -5.32 -2.03 8.65
CA LEU A 92 -5.35 -3.17 9.58
C LEU A 92 -3.95 -3.76 9.80
N THR A 93 -3.18 -3.92 8.74
CA THR A 93 -1.80 -4.43 8.77
C THR A 93 -0.90 -3.56 9.64
N VAL A 94 -0.96 -2.24 9.44
CA VAL A 94 -0.22 -1.25 10.26
C VAL A 94 -0.66 -1.32 11.72
N ALA A 95 -1.97 -1.35 11.98
CA ALA A 95 -2.49 -1.39 13.34
C ALA A 95 -2.07 -2.67 14.07
N ILE A 96 -2.25 -3.84 13.45
CA ILE A 96 -1.85 -5.14 14.02
C ILE A 96 -0.33 -5.20 14.21
N GLY A 97 0.44 -4.88 13.18
CA GLY A 97 1.89 -4.94 13.24
C GLY A 97 2.48 -4.00 14.29
N THR A 98 2.02 -2.74 14.30
CA THR A 98 2.46 -1.78 15.32
C THR A 98 2.07 -2.21 16.72
N GLY A 99 0.84 -2.70 16.92
CA GLY A 99 0.38 -3.20 18.22
C GLY A 99 1.19 -4.38 18.71
N VAL A 100 1.39 -5.39 17.87
CA VAL A 100 2.23 -6.57 18.19
C VAL A 100 3.67 -6.17 18.47
N GLY A 101 4.26 -5.35 17.58
CA GLY A 101 5.65 -4.89 17.74
C GLY A 101 5.86 -4.09 19.02
N ALA A 102 4.93 -3.17 19.34
CA ALA A 102 4.98 -2.39 20.57
C ALA A 102 4.84 -3.29 21.80
N ALA A 103 3.89 -4.22 21.80
CA ALA A 103 3.71 -5.16 22.91
C ALA A 103 4.97 -6.02 23.16
N VAL A 104 5.58 -6.53 22.08
CA VAL A 104 6.84 -7.31 22.15
C VAL A 104 7.99 -6.41 22.64
N GLY A 105 8.13 -5.19 22.11
CA GLY A 105 9.19 -4.25 22.50
C GLY A 105 9.13 -3.80 23.98
N LEU A 106 7.93 -3.75 24.55
CA LEU A 106 7.68 -3.46 25.97
C LEU A 106 7.84 -4.65 26.89
N ALA A 107 7.90 -5.85 26.33
CA ALA A 107 7.98 -7.07 27.10
C ALA A 107 9.37 -7.26 27.76
N GLY A 108 9.42 -8.09 28.78
CA GLY A 108 10.69 -8.50 29.40
C GLY A 108 11.52 -9.34 28.42
N ARG A 109 12.84 -9.41 28.69
CA ARG A 109 13.86 -9.99 27.80
C ARG A 109 13.45 -11.32 27.14
N ARG A 110 12.89 -12.26 27.92
CA ARG A 110 12.50 -13.59 27.38
C ARG A 110 11.35 -13.53 26.38
N LEU A 111 10.32 -12.74 26.68
CA LEU A 111 9.17 -12.55 25.79
C LEU A 111 9.55 -11.73 24.55
N ASP A 112 10.43 -10.75 24.70
CA ASP A 112 10.99 -9.98 23.61
C ASP A 112 11.78 -10.87 22.63
N ASP A 113 12.67 -11.75 23.16
CA ASP A 113 13.44 -12.68 22.33
C ASP A 113 12.52 -13.68 21.58
N LEU A 114 11.47 -14.17 22.24
CA LEU A 114 10.51 -15.08 21.63
C LEU A 114 9.67 -14.39 20.57
N GLY A 115 9.13 -13.21 20.88
CA GLY A 115 8.34 -12.41 19.95
C GLY A 115 9.15 -11.98 18.73
N ARG A 116 10.42 -11.57 18.91
CA ARG A 116 11.34 -11.29 17.82
C ARG A 116 11.50 -12.48 16.89
N LYS A 117 11.77 -13.68 17.42
CA LYS A 117 11.91 -14.90 16.63
C LYS A 117 10.63 -15.21 15.85
N ALA A 118 9.46 -15.06 16.48
CA ALA A 118 8.17 -15.27 15.82
C ALA A 118 7.97 -14.28 14.65
N ILE A 119 8.21 -12.99 14.86
CA ILE A 119 8.14 -11.96 13.81
C ILE A 119 9.14 -12.28 12.69
N ASP A 120 10.39 -12.60 13.02
CA ASP A 120 11.42 -12.92 12.04
C ASP A 120 11.08 -14.18 11.22
N THR A 121 10.43 -15.17 11.84
CA THR A 121 9.93 -16.35 11.14
C THR A 121 8.89 -15.97 10.10
N VAL A 122 7.91 -15.12 10.44
CA VAL A 122 6.89 -14.68 9.47
C VAL A 122 7.53 -13.90 8.31
N VAL A 123 8.46 -12.99 8.59
CA VAL A 123 9.15 -12.20 7.55
C VAL A 123 10.01 -13.08 6.62
N ALA A 124 10.51 -14.23 7.11
CA ALA A 124 11.29 -15.15 6.29
C ALA A 124 10.48 -15.86 5.22
N PHE A 125 9.15 -15.96 5.37
CA PHE A 125 8.30 -16.55 4.34
C PHE A 125 8.03 -15.55 3.20
N PRO A 126 8.21 -15.96 1.93
CA PRO A 126 7.81 -15.14 0.79
C PRO A 126 6.30 -14.89 0.81
N ALA A 127 5.91 -13.62 0.94
CA ALA A 127 4.50 -13.23 1.10
C ALA A 127 3.60 -13.80 -0.01
N VAL A 128 4.06 -13.77 -1.26
CA VAL A 128 3.30 -14.29 -2.41
C VAL A 128 2.98 -15.77 -2.25
N ILE A 129 3.89 -16.58 -1.69
CA ILE A 129 3.65 -18.03 -1.49
C ILE A 129 2.53 -18.24 -0.47
N VAL A 130 2.52 -17.47 0.62
CA VAL A 130 1.47 -17.57 1.64
C VAL A 130 0.12 -17.16 1.07
N ILE A 131 0.09 -16.07 0.27
CA ILE A 131 -1.13 -15.63 -0.39
C ILE A 131 -1.65 -16.70 -1.35
N LEU A 132 -0.76 -17.29 -2.18
CA LEU A 132 -1.14 -18.35 -3.11
C LEU A 132 -1.67 -19.58 -2.39
N ALA A 133 -1.04 -19.99 -1.30
CA ALA A 133 -1.54 -21.09 -0.48
C ALA A 133 -2.94 -20.79 0.09
N PHE A 134 -3.15 -19.56 0.56
CA PHE A 134 -4.45 -19.13 1.10
C PHE A 134 -5.53 -19.06 0.01
N VAL A 135 -5.18 -18.58 -1.18
CA VAL A 135 -6.07 -18.61 -2.37
C VAL A 135 -6.38 -20.06 -2.80
N GLY A 136 -5.40 -20.94 -2.76
CA GLY A 136 -5.60 -22.37 -3.04
C GLY A 136 -6.59 -23.05 -2.09
N LEU A 137 -6.63 -22.64 -0.82
CA LEU A 137 -7.53 -23.19 0.19
C LEU A 137 -8.94 -22.58 0.13
N ARG A 138 -9.07 -21.29 -0.17
CA ARG A 138 -10.34 -20.54 -0.08
C ARG A 138 -10.98 -20.23 -1.42
N GLY A 139 -10.26 -20.47 -2.51
CA GLY A 139 -10.65 -20.09 -3.86
C GLY A 139 -10.24 -18.66 -4.23
N PRO A 140 -10.21 -18.36 -5.54
CA PRO A 140 -9.81 -17.06 -6.06
C PRO A 140 -10.85 -15.97 -5.77
N SER A 141 -10.44 -14.95 -5.05
CA SER A 141 -11.21 -13.72 -4.83
C SER A 141 -10.30 -12.60 -4.33
N LEU A 142 -10.73 -11.36 -4.52
CA LEU A 142 -9.98 -10.20 -4.00
C LEU A 142 -9.86 -10.25 -2.47
N VAL A 143 -10.93 -10.62 -1.78
CA VAL A 143 -10.94 -10.77 -0.31
C VAL A 143 -9.97 -11.86 0.15
N THR A 144 -9.88 -12.96 -0.60
CA THR A 144 -8.93 -14.04 -0.26
C THR A 144 -7.49 -13.59 -0.46
N VAL A 145 -7.16 -12.87 -1.54
CA VAL A 145 -5.82 -12.31 -1.75
C VAL A 145 -5.44 -11.35 -0.61
N LEU A 146 -6.34 -10.44 -0.26
CA LEU A 146 -6.11 -9.46 0.82
C LEU A 146 -6.02 -10.13 2.20
N GLY A 147 -6.85 -11.15 2.44
CA GLY A 147 -6.77 -11.97 3.67
C GLY A 147 -5.44 -12.70 3.79
N GLY A 148 -4.96 -13.30 2.70
CA GLY A 148 -3.63 -13.92 2.65
C GLY A 148 -2.50 -12.91 2.88
N ALA A 149 -2.63 -11.71 2.30
CA ALA A 149 -1.69 -10.61 2.53
C ALA A 149 -1.65 -10.21 4.02
N LEU A 150 -2.81 -10.08 4.67
CA LEU A 150 -2.91 -9.71 6.08
C LEU A 150 -2.18 -10.70 7.00
N LEU A 151 -2.10 -11.98 6.63
CA LEU A 151 -1.40 -13.00 7.43
C LEU A 151 0.11 -12.75 7.55
N VAL A 152 0.72 -12.06 6.61
CA VAL A 152 2.19 -11.88 6.56
C VAL A 152 2.63 -10.43 6.57
N TRP A 153 1.86 -9.51 6.01
CA TRP A 153 2.26 -8.09 5.83
C TRP A 153 2.37 -7.29 7.13
N TRP A 154 1.77 -7.78 8.24
CA TRP A 154 1.91 -7.14 9.55
C TRP A 154 3.32 -7.25 10.14
N ALA A 155 4.09 -8.29 9.75
CA ALA A 155 5.35 -8.63 10.40
C ALA A 155 6.48 -7.59 10.17
N PRO A 156 6.68 -6.97 8.99
CA PRO A 156 7.59 -5.84 8.80
C PRO A 156 7.28 -4.66 9.72
N PHE A 157 5.98 -4.33 9.90
CA PHE A 157 5.54 -3.26 10.81
C PHE A 157 5.82 -3.61 12.27
N ALA A 158 5.58 -4.87 12.66
CA ALA A 158 5.90 -5.34 14.01
C ALA A 158 7.40 -5.30 14.29
N ARG A 159 8.23 -5.69 13.32
CA ARG A 159 9.68 -5.63 13.44
C ARG A 159 10.15 -4.20 13.65
N LEU A 160 9.68 -3.27 12.81
CA LEU A 160 10.03 -1.86 12.91
C LEU A 160 9.53 -1.24 14.23
N ALA A 161 8.26 -1.42 14.57
CA ALA A 161 7.69 -0.88 15.80
C ALA A 161 8.42 -1.40 17.04
N ARG A 162 8.72 -2.71 17.11
CA ARG A 162 9.50 -3.29 18.20
C ARG A 162 10.87 -2.61 18.34
N SER A 163 11.61 -2.44 17.25
CA SER A 163 12.95 -1.83 17.28
C SER A 163 12.88 -0.39 17.77
N LEU A 164 11.94 0.39 17.27
CA LEU A 164 11.76 1.79 17.66
C LEU A 164 11.31 1.95 19.12
N VAL A 165 10.43 1.06 19.61
CA VAL A 165 10.03 1.03 21.03
C VAL A 165 11.24 0.78 21.92
N ARG A 166 12.07 -0.20 21.58
CA ARG A 166 13.29 -0.53 22.34
C ARG A 166 14.28 0.63 22.35
N ALA A 167 14.50 1.26 21.19
CA ALA A 167 15.37 2.43 21.06
C ALA A 167 14.83 3.60 21.92
N ALA A 168 13.55 3.93 21.80
CA ALA A 168 12.93 5.02 22.55
C ALA A 168 13.02 4.82 24.07
N LEU A 169 12.85 3.58 24.55
CA LEU A 169 12.94 3.28 25.99
C LEU A 169 14.37 3.23 26.54
N ALA A 170 15.37 3.16 25.67
CA ALA A 170 16.79 3.22 26.04
C ALA A 170 17.31 4.67 26.10
N GLU A 171 16.58 5.64 25.58
CA GLU A 171 16.95 7.06 25.59
C GLU A 171 17.06 7.62 27.02
N PRO A 172 18.02 8.55 27.28
CA PRO A 172 18.20 9.17 28.59
C PRO A 172 16.92 9.84 29.14
N SER A 173 16.09 10.45 28.26
CA SER A 173 14.82 11.06 28.64
C SER A 173 13.85 10.04 29.22
N ALA A 174 13.69 8.89 28.56
CA ALA A 174 12.80 7.81 28.99
C ALA A 174 13.30 7.12 30.28
N VAL A 175 14.62 6.94 30.39
CA VAL A 175 15.26 6.39 31.60
C VAL A 175 15.02 7.32 32.79
N THR A 176 15.23 8.63 32.63
CA THR A 176 15.00 9.66 33.67
C THR A 176 13.52 9.72 34.04
N ALA A 177 12.63 9.78 33.06
CA ALA A 177 11.19 9.80 33.30
C ALA A 177 10.73 8.56 34.11
N ARG A 178 11.29 7.39 33.81
CA ARG A 178 11.02 6.15 34.55
C ARG A 178 11.56 6.23 35.99
N ALA A 179 12.75 6.76 36.21
CA ALA A 179 13.32 6.96 37.55
C ALA A 179 12.48 7.93 38.39
N LEU A 180 11.81 8.90 37.75
CA LEU A 180 10.88 9.83 38.38
C LEU A 180 9.46 9.24 38.54
N GLY A 181 9.26 7.95 38.27
CA GLY A 181 7.97 7.27 38.50
C GLY A 181 6.96 7.35 37.34
N ALA A 182 7.39 7.71 36.13
CA ALA A 182 6.50 7.71 34.98
C ALA A 182 5.95 6.31 34.70
N SER A 183 4.62 6.21 34.55
CA SER A 183 3.94 4.97 34.22
C SER A 183 4.23 4.52 32.77
N ARG A 184 4.12 3.21 32.51
CA ARG A 184 4.31 2.65 31.14
C ARG A 184 3.41 3.31 30.08
N PRO A 185 2.09 3.54 30.30
CA PRO A 185 1.24 4.24 29.35
C PRO A 185 1.72 5.66 29.05
N ARG A 186 2.20 6.39 30.06
CA ARG A 186 2.76 7.74 29.87
C ARG A 186 3.98 7.69 28.96
N LEU A 187 4.93 6.80 29.21
CA LEU A 187 6.12 6.62 28.36
C LEU A 187 5.76 6.26 26.93
N LEU A 188 4.72 5.42 26.73
CA LEU A 188 4.24 5.08 25.40
C LEU A 188 3.75 6.30 24.63
N VAL A 189 2.97 7.16 25.27
CA VAL A 189 2.39 8.34 24.60
C VAL A 189 3.43 9.45 24.41
N THR A 190 4.29 9.70 25.40
CA THR A 190 5.19 10.85 25.37
C THR A 190 6.53 10.59 24.67
N GLU A 191 7.08 9.37 24.81
CA GLU A 191 8.40 9.04 24.30
C GLU A 191 8.36 8.14 23.06
N VAL A 192 7.43 7.18 23.02
CA VAL A 192 7.41 6.15 21.97
C VAL A 192 6.56 6.57 20.77
N ALA A 193 5.29 6.93 20.99
CA ALA A 193 4.35 7.18 19.90
C ALA A 193 4.81 8.26 18.89
N PRO A 194 5.39 9.40 19.32
CA PRO A 194 5.88 10.40 18.38
C PRO A 194 7.01 9.89 17.47
N ARG A 195 7.85 8.96 17.99
CA ARG A 195 8.97 8.38 17.26
C ARG A 195 8.57 7.27 16.30
N LEU A 196 7.40 6.67 16.52
CA LEU A 196 6.85 5.62 15.65
C LEU A 196 6.21 6.19 14.38
N ALA A 197 5.53 7.33 14.48
CA ALA A 197 4.64 7.84 13.43
C ALA A 197 5.36 8.05 12.08
N GLY A 198 6.52 8.70 12.11
CA GLY A 198 7.28 8.99 10.88
C GLY A 198 7.75 7.73 10.15
N PRO A 199 8.59 6.89 10.79
CA PRO A 199 9.11 5.68 10.15
C PRO A 199 8.02 4.69 9.72
N LEU A 200 6.95 4.53 10.52
CA LEU A 200 5.81 3.67 10.14
C LEU A 200 5.02 4.26 8.96
N GLY A 201 4.91 5.60 8.87
CA GLY A 201 4.28 6.27 7.74
C GLY A 201 5.07 6.05 6.43
N VAL A 202 6.39 6.13 6.47
CA VAL A 202 7.26 5.81 5.32
C VAL A 202 7.06 4.37 4.89
N LEU A 203 7.16 3.42 5.83
CA LEU A 203 6.96 2.00 5.54
C LEU A 203 5.56 1.74 4.97
N ALA A 204 4.52 2.36 5.54
CA ALA A 204 3.14 2.19 5.08
C ALA A 204 2.94 2.68 3.65
N ALA A 205 3.53 3.79 3.24
CA ALA A 205 3.44 4.29 1.88
C ALA A 205 4.07 3.31 0.87
N VAL A 206 5.28 2.84 1.15
CA VAL A 206 6.01 1.89 0.28
C VAL A 206 5.27 0.55 0.20
N GLU A 207 4.89 -0.01 1.36
CA GLU A 207 4.20 -1.30 1.43
C GLU A 207 2.80 -1.26 0.81
N THR A 208 2.10 -0.11 0.83
CA THR A 208 0.82 0.04 0.12
C THR A 208 1.03 -0.07 -1.39
N GLY A 209 2.08 0.53 -1.95
CA GLY A 209 2.44 0.39 -3.36
C GLY A 209 2.72 -1.06 -3.75
N GLN A 210 3.46 -1.77 -2.90
CA GLN A 210 3.73 -3.21 -3.05
C GLN A 210 2.45 -4.04 -3.01
N LEU A 211 1.53 -3.74 -2.07
CA LEU A 211 0.25 -4.45 -1.96
C LEU A 211 -0.64 -4.21 -3.19
N VAL A 212 -0.75 -2.96 -3.68
CA VAL A 212 -1.48 -2.64 -4.92
C VAL A 212 -0.90 -3.42 -6.10
N SER A 213 0.43 -3.44 -6.26
CA SER A 213 1.10 -4.19 -7.33
C SER A 213 0.84 -5.69 -7.22
N THR A 214 0.91 -6.25 -6.01
CA THR A 214 0.67 -7.69 -5.75
C THR A 214 -0.77 -8.07 -6.05
N VAL A 215 -1.74 -7.26 -5.60
CA VAL A 215 -3.16 -7.47 -5.88
C VAL A 215 -3.43 -7.41 -7.38
N ALA A 216 -2.93 -6.38 -8.07
CA ALA A 216 -3.10 -6.26 -9.52
C ALA A 216 -2.46 -7.44 -10.27
N GLY A 217 -1.25 -7.88 -9.88
CA GLY A 217 -0.57 -9.02 -10.46
C GLY A 217 -1.32 -10.35 -10.26
N LEU A 218 -1.80 -10.61 -9.03
CA LEU A 218 -2.57 -11.83 -8.75
C LEU A 218 -3.95 -11.81 -9.41
N SER A 219 -4.61 -10.65 -9.47
CA SER A 219 -5.88 -10.48 -10.22
C SER A 219 -5.65 -10.68 -11.72
N PHE A 220 -4.53 -10.18 -12.28
CA PHE A 220 -4.14 -10.43 -13.67
C PHE A 220 -3.95 -11.92 -13.99
N LEU A 221 -3.48 -12.69 -13.02
CA LEU A 221 -3.37 -14.16 -13.13
C LEU A 221 -4.71 -14.89 -12.86
N GLY A 222 -5.81 -14.17 -12.60
CA GLY A 222 -7.14 -14.74 -12.34
C GLY A 222 -7.35 -15.22 -10.90
N LEU A 223 -6.43 -14.89 -9.99
CA LEU A 223 -6.48 -15.31 -8.58
C LEU A 223 -7.15 -14.27 -7.65
N GLY A 224 -7.35 -13.05 -8.13
CA GLY A 224 -7.95 -11.94 -7.39
C GLY A 224 -9.44 -11.76 -7.67
N ALA A 225 -9.83 -10.53 -8.03
CA ALA A 225 -11.20 -10.17 -8.31
C ALA A 225 -11.78 -11.00 -9.47
N GLN A 226 -12.99 -11.54 -9.26
CA GLN A 226 -13.69 -12.34 -10.25
C GLN A 226 -14.75 -11.51 -10.99
N PRO A 227 -15.02 -11.81 -12.27
CA PRO A 227 -16.12 -11.15 -12.99
C PRO A 227 -17.45 -11.27 -12.23
N PRO A 228 -18.34 -10.24 -12.30
CA PRO A 228 -18.28 -9.05 -13.13
C PRO A 228 -17.51 -7.85 -12.50
N ALA A 229 -16.83 -8.04 -11.37
CA ALA A 229 -16.19 -6.96 -10.61
C ALA A 229 -15.27 -6.11 -11.50
N ALA A 230 -15.32 -4.80 -11.31
CA ALA A 230 -14.36 -3.88 -11.87
C ALA A 230 -13.22 -3.71 -10.85
N GLU A 231 -12.05 -4.26 -11.16
CA GLU A 231 -10.79 -4.12 -10.41
C GLU A 231 -9.66 -4.04 -11.45
N TRP A 232 -8.67 -3.18 -11.24
CA TRP A 232 -7.68 -2.86 -12.27
C TRP A 232 -6.91 -4.08 -12.78
N GLY A 233 -6.47 -4.98 -11.90
CA GLY A 233 -5.77 -6.21 -12.28
C GLY A 233 -6.66 -7.19 -13.06
N ALA A 234 -7.91 -7.36 -12.65
CA ALA A 234 -8.89 -8.19 -13.36
C ALA A 234 -9.25 -7.58 -14.73
N MET A 235 -9.31 -6.25 -14.85
CA MET A 235 -9.52 -5.57 -16.13
C MET A 235 -8.33 -5.77 -17.08
N LEU A 236 -7.11 -5.77 -16.58
CA LEU A 236 -5.92 -6.11 -17.36
C LEU A 236 -5.98 -7.57 -17.85
N ALA A 237 -6.39 -8.50 -16.98
CA ALA A 237 -6.59 -9.90 -17.36
C ALA A 237 -7.65 -10.07 -18.47
N ASP A 238 -8.79 -9.40 -18.31
CA ASP A 238 -9.90 -9.41 -19.28
C ASP A 238 -9.47 -8.90 -20.67
N SER A 239 -8.56 -7.92 -20.69
CA SER A 239 -8.10 -7.25 -21.92
C SER A 239 -6.90 -7.94 -22.58
N ARG A 240 -6.28 -8.94 -21.92
CA ARG A 240 -5.04 -9.60 -22.39
C ARG A 240 -5.17 -10.19 -23.80
N ALA A 241 -6.28 -10.87 -24.08
CA ALA A 241 -6.51 -11.51 -25.37
C ALA A 241 -6.67 -10.50 -26.53
N SER A 242 -7.04 -9.25 -26.24
CA SER A 242 -7.25 -8.18 -27.20
C SER A 242 -6.19 -7.08 -27.15
N ALA A 243 -5.08 -7.30 -26.44
CA ALA A 243 -4.05 -6.29 -26.20
C ALA A 243 -3.45 -5.69 -27.49
N LEU A 244 -3.28 -6.50 -28.53
CA LEU A 244 -2.73 -6.04 -29.82
C LEU A 244 -3.78 -5.35 -30.70
N SER A 245 -5.03 -5.79 -30.67
CA SER A 245 -6.10 -5.21 -31.48
C SER A 245 -6.78 -4.01 -30.84
N HIS A 246 -6.89 -3.99 -29.51
CA HIS A 246 -7.56 -2.94 -28.74
C HIS A 246 -6.71 -2.52 -27.52
N PRO A 247 -5.52 -1.91 -27.73
CA PRO A 247 -4.57 -1.60 -26.64
C PRO A 247 -5.13 -0.62 -25.61
N HIS A 248 -6.09 0.22 -25.97
CA HIS A 248 -6.73 1.18 -25.08
C HIS A 248 -7.39 0.52 -23.86
N LEU A 249 -7.85 -0.74 -24.00
CA LEU A 249 -8.45 -1.49 -22.90
C LEU A 249 -7.44 -1.89 -21.80
N MET A 250 -6.16 -2.02 -22.15
CA MET A 250 -5.10 -2.25 -21.16
C MET A 250 -4.51 -0.94 -20.62
N LEU A 251 -4.47 0.11 -21.45
CA LEU A 251 -3.84 1.39 -21.08
C LEU A 251 -4.55 2.04 -19.89
N GLY A 252 -5.88 2.06 -19.86
CA GLY A 252 -6.65 2.67 -18.79
C GLY A 252 -6.29 2.12 -17.40
N PRO A 253 -6.55 0.84 -17.11
CA PRO A 253 -6.23 0.24 -15.81
C PRO A 253 -4.71 0.14 -15.58
N GLY A 254 -3.89 -0.06 -16.61
CA GLY A 254 -2.43 -0.12 -16.49
C GLY A 254 -1.81 1.18 -16.03
N ILE A 255 -2.20 2.30 -16.65
CA ILE A 255 -1.77 3.65 -16.23
C ILE A 255 -2.26 3.96 -14.81
N ALA A 256 -3.49 3.57 -14.47
CA ALA A 256 -4.03 3.79 -13.14
C ALA A 256 -3.20 3.07 -12.05
N VAL A 257 -2.84 1.81 -12.24
CA VAL A 257 -1.94 1.07 -11.34
C VAL A 257 -0.57 1.73 -11.28
N LEU A 258 0.04 2.03 -12.44
CA LEU A 258 1.37 2.63 -12.52
C LEU A 258 1.43 3.96 -11.80
N VAL A 259 0.48 4.88 -12.06
CA VAL A 259 0.43 6.20 -11.41
C VAL A 259 0.23 6.06 -9.90
N THR A 260 -0.62 5.13 -9.46
CA THR A 260 -0.87 4.88 -8.03
C THR A 260 0.39 4.40 -7.32
N VAL A 261 1.08 3.39 -7.87
CA VAL A 261 2.30 2.83 -7.30
C VAL A 261 3.42 3.87 -7.30
N PHE A 262 3.59 4.60 -8.41
CA PHE A 262 4.56 5.68 -8.52
C PHE A 262 4.29 6.79 -7.48
N ALA A 263 3.04 7.21 -7.33
CA ALA A 263 2.65 8.23 -6.36
C ALA A 263 2.96 7.79 -4.92
N LEU A 264 2.62 6.55 -4.56
CA LEU A 264 2.93 5.97 -3.24
C LEU A 264 4.43 5.87 -2.98
N THR A 265 5.23 5.50 -3.99
CA THR A 265 6.69 5.49 -3.90
C THR A 265 7.24 6.90 -3.67
N CYS A 266 6.76 7.89 -4.43
CA CYS A 266 7.15 9.30 -4.25
C CYS A 266 6.78 9.83 -2.86
N VAL A 267 5.60 9.46 -2.31
CA VAL A 267 5.21 9.81 -0.94
C VAL A 267 6.15 9.17 0.07
N GLY A 268 6.45 7.88 -0.07
CA GLY A 268 7.35 7.16 0.83
C GLY A 268 8.76 7.75 0.85
N GLU A 269 9.38 7.91 -0.31
CA GLU A 269 10.74 8.49 -0.41
C GLU A 269 10.77 9.96 0.00
N GLY A 270 9.77 10.75 -0.41
CA GLY A 270 9.68 12.16 -0.02
C GLY A 270 9.49 12.33 1.49
N LEU A 271 8.68 11.50 2.13
CA LEU A 271 8.48 11.51 3.58
C LEU A 271 9.77 11.09 4.31
N ARG A 272 10.45 10.06 3.82
CA ARG A 272 11.74 9.61 4.33
C ARG A 272 12.78 10.76 4.31
N ASP A 273 12.94 11.41 3.15
CA ASP A 273 13.87 12.52 3.00
C ASP A 273 13.57 13.70 3.96
N VAL A 274 12.30 13.98 4.23
CA VAL A 274 11.88 15.03 5.16
C VAL A 274 12.19 14.64 6.61
N LEU A 275 11.96 13.39 6.99
CA LEU A 275 12.20 12.89 8.34
C LEU A 275 13.68 12.70 8.64
N ASP A 276 14.49 12.23 7.70
CA ASP A 276 15.96 12.11 7.86
C ASP A 276 16.60 13.45 8.18
N ARG A 277 16.08 14.55 7.61
CA ARG A 277 16.56 15.91 7.91
C ARG A 277 16.14 16.43 9.27
N SER A 278 14.99 16.02 9.77
CA SER A 278 14.54 16.39 11.12
C SER A 278 15.24 15.61 12.23
N GLY A 279 16.15 14.70 11.88
CA GLY A 279 16.87 13.84 12.84
C GLY A 279 16.00 12.73 13.44
N GLN A 280 14.81 12.48 12.88
CA GLN A 280 13.84 11.50 13.42
C GLN A 280 14.03 10.06 12.89
N VAL A 281 14.88 9.85 11.88
CA VAL A 281 15.09 8.52 11.26
C VAL A 281 16.51 7.99 11.47
N VAL A 282 17.42 8.81 12.06
CA VAL A 282 18.77 8.35 12.39
C VAL A 282 18.75 7.69 13.77
N ALA A 283 18.44 6.41 13.78
CA ALA A 283 18.83 5.45 14.83
C ALA A 283 18.83 4.05 14.23
#